data_8c051078546255c49839fde099273a01
#
_entry.id   8c051078546255c49839fde099273a01
#
_cell.length_a   1.000
_cell.length_b   1.000
_cell.length_c   1.000
_cell.angle_alpha   90.00
_cell.angle_beta   90.00
_cell.angle_gamma   90.00
#
_symmetry.space_group_name_H-M   'P 1'
#
loop_
_entity.id
_entity.type
_entity.pdbx_description
1 polymer ?
#
loop_
_entity_poly.entity_id
_entity_poly.type
_entity_poly.pdbx_seq_one_letter_code
_entity_poly.pdbx_strand_id
1 'polypeptide(L)'
;MPAPLLLLLTVLLGAPLSTRADNLIVLLDAGSCPNCTLADADLVCADLSDANLNAADLRRANLSRARLDGADLRNADLRFSNLKGASLRGSDLRGAWLDGTDLRQADLSGALINPGALDRSHWLGAMGINQGLRSPASLHNAGVDEANAGRWPQAERLFGEAIQADPEQAMSWVARGLSRGQQGDEAKAAQDLLHAADLLDRQGAPKQSDHIRQTVAKL
;
A
#
# COMPACT_ATOMS: atom_id res chain seq x y z
N MET A 1 47.23 -31.81 -11.65
CA MET A 1 46.22 -31.67 -10.60
C MET A 1 44.85 -31.73 -11.27
N PRO A 2 44.02 -32.74 -11.03
CA PRO A 2 42.72 -32.84 -11.68
C PRO A 2 41.73 -31.88 -11.01
N ALA A 3 41.05 -31.09 -11.83
CA ALA A 3 39.95 -30.26 -11.39
C ALA A 3 38.82 -31.16 -10.80
N PRO A 4 38.12 -30.71 -9.78
CA PRO A 4 37.14 -31.55 -9.11
C PRO A 4 35.95 -31.82 -10.04
N LEU A 5 35.70 -33.12 -10.22
CA LEU A 5 34.59 -33.70 -11.01
C LEU A 5 33.21 -33.39 -10.47
N LEU A 6 33.09 -32.49 -9.50
CA LEU A 6 31.84 -32.12 -8.80
C LEU A 6 31.02 -31.08 -9.54
N LEU A 7 31.58 -30.36 -10.52
CA LEU A 7 30.87 -29.27 -11.21
C LEU A 7 30.05 -29.73 -12.44
N LEU A 8 30.19 -30.99 -12.85
CA LEU A 8 29.53 -31.51 -14.06
C LEU A 8 28.28 -32.34 -13.80
N LEU A 9 27.92 -32.60 -12.53
CA LEU A 9 26.74 -33.40 -12.18
C LEU A 9 25.46 -32.57 -11.92
N THR A 10 25.56 -31.24 -11.89
CA THR A 10 24.43 -30.36 -11.61
C THR A 10 23.63 -29.94 -12.85
N VAL A 11 24.05 -30.32 -14.04
CA VAL A 11 23.41 -29.93 -15.32
C VAL A 11 22.30 -30.90 -15.76
N LEU A 12 22.15 -32.07 -15.11
CA LEU A 12 21.23 -33.13 -15.56
C LEU A 12 20.07 -33.45 -14.61
N LEU A 13 20.00 -32.85 -13.44
CA LEU A 13 18.84 -32.93 -12.53
C LEU A 13 18.32 -31.51 -12.33
N GLY A 14 17.11 -31.22 -12.79
CA GLY A 14 16.47 -29.91 -12.80
C GLY A 14 17.02 -28.97 -11.73
N ALA A 15 17.30 -27.72 -12.11
CA ALA A 15 17.91 -26.75 -11.21
C ALA A 15 17.24 -26.85 -9.82
N PRO A 16 18.01 -26.98 -8.72
CA PRO A 16 17.42 -27.02 -7.41
C PRO A 16 16.58 -25.78 -7.24
N LEU A 17 15.37 -25.93 -6.71
CA LEU A 17 14.54 -24.77 -6.33
C LEU A 17 15.44 -23.90 -5.46
N SER A 18 15.83 -22.73 -5.99
CA SER A 18 16.66 -21.77 -5.25
C SER A 18 16.01 -21.47 -3.92
N THR A 19 16.73 -21.70 -2.83
CA THR A 19 16.20 -21.38 -1.52
C THR A 19 16.13 -19.87 -1.36
N ARG A 20 15.31 -19.38 -0.42
CA ARG A 20 15.25 -17.95 -0.09
C ARG A 20 16.65 -17.39 0.24
N ALA A 21 17.48 -18.15 0.93
CA ALA A 21 18.85 -17.76 1.26
C ALA A 21 19.73 -17.61 0.01
N ASP A 22 19.60 -18.52 -0.95
CA ASP A 22 20.34 -18.43 -2.22
C ASP A 22 19.88 -17.22 -3.02
N ASN A 23 18.57 -16.95 -3.07
CA ASN A 23 18.00 -15.78 -3.74
C ASN A 23 18.48 -14.47 -3.13
N LEU A 24 18.57 -14.41 -1.80
CA LEU A 24 19.06 -13.22 -1.10
C LEU A 24 20.53 -12.96 -1.43
N ILE A 25 21.37 -13.99 -1.44
CA ILE A 25 22.78 -13.88 -1.84
C ILE A 25 22.88 -13.39 -3.29
N VAL A 26 22.14 -14.02 -4.22
CA VAL A 26 22.12 -13.61 -5.63
C VAL A 26 21.70 -12.14 -5.78
N LEU A 27 20.67 -11.69 -5.06
CA LEU A 27 20.21 -10.31 -5.12
C LEU A 27 21.31 -9.35 -4.63
N LEU A 28 21.92 -9.63 -3.48
CA LEU A 28 22.89 -8.72 -2.87
C LEU A 28 24.23 -8.69 -3.64
N ASP A 29 24.62 -9.79 -4.26
CA ASP A 29 25.88 -9.88 -5.01
C ASP A 29 25.75 -9.38 -6.45
N ALA A 30 24.66 -9.74 -7.14
CA ALA A 30 24.48 -9.45 -8.56
C ALA A 30 23.54 -8.27 -8.85
N GLY A 31 22.84 -7.75 -7.86
CA GLY A 31 21.84 -6.69 -8.05
C GLY A 31 20.66 -7.11 -8.94
N SER A 32 20.48 -8.41 -9.18
CA SER A 32 19.46 -8.88 -10.10
C SER A 32 18.94 -10.25 -9.69
N CYS A 33 17.64 -10.32 -9.45
CA CYS A 33 16.97 -11.53 -9.00
C CYS A 33 15.50 -11.55 -9.47
N PRO A 34 15.25 -11.57 -10.80
CA PRO A 34 13.89 -11.63 -11.31
C PRO A 34 13.22 -12.97 -10.96
N ASN A 35 11.91 -12.91 -10.64
CA ASN A 35 11.12 -14.07 -10.19
C ASN A 35 11.63 -14.75 -8.90
N CYS A 36 12.48 -14.10 -8.12
CA CYS A 36 13.00 -14.65 -6.88
C CYS A 36 11.94 -14.77 -5.79
N THR A 37 12.09 -15.79 -4.96
CA THR A 37 11.33 -15.95 -3.74
C THR A 37 12.08 -15.29 -2.58
N LEU A 38 11.64 -14.09 -2.21
CA LEU A 38 12.19 -13.25 -1.14
C LEU A 38 11.13 -12.92 -0.08
N ALA A 39 10.04 -13.71 -0.03
CA ALA A 39 9.00 -13.54 0.97
C ALA A 39 9.59 -13.62 2.39
N ASP A 40 9.15 -12.71 3.27
CA ASP A 40 9.66 -12.56 4.65
C ASP A 40 11.18 -12.26 4.74
N ALA A 41 11.83 -11.82 3.66
CA ALA A 41 13.26 -11.46 3.70
C ALA A 41 13.47 -10.19 4.56
N ASP A 42 14.58 -10.17 5.30
CA ASP A 42 15.03 -8.95 5.99
C ASP A 42 16.04 -8.22 5.10
N LEU A 43 15.58 -7.09 4.56
CA LEU A 43 16.31 -6.23 3.63
C LEU A 43 16.37 -4.78 4.17
N VAL A 44 16.32 -4.63 5.50
CA VAL A 44 16.41 -3.32 6.17
C VAL A 44 17.67 -2.61 5.75
N CYS A 45 17.51 -1.36 5.29
CA CYS A 45 18.61 -0.51 4.81
C CYS A 45 19.45 -1.12 3.66
N ALA A 46 18.98 -2.18 3.00
CA ALA A 46 19.69 -2.75 1.85
C ALA A 46 19.81 -1.72 0.72
N ASP A 47 20.94 -1.71 0.03
CA ASP A 47 21.11 -0.96 -1.21
C ASP A 47 20.76 -1.87 -2.39
N LEU A 48 19.59 -1.61 -2.95
CA LEU A 48 19.01 -2.30 -4.08
C LEU A 48 18.76 -1.31 -5.24
N SER A 49 19.56 -0.26 -5.31
CA SER A 49 19.49 0.72 -6.39
C SER A 49 19.73 0.03 -7.73
N ASP A 50 18.89 0.36 -8.73
CA ASP A 50 18.89 -0.22 -10.07
C ASP A 50 18.69 -1.77 -10.10
N ALA A 51 18.31 -2.38 -8.99
CA ALA A 51 18.11 -3.83 -8.91
C ALA A 51 16.99 -4.31 -9.83
N ASN A 52 17.21 -5.44 -10.50
CA ASN A 52 16.15 -6.12 -11.24
C ASN A 52 15.42 -7.11 -10.31
N LEU A 53 14.24 -6.70 -9.86
CA LEU A 53 13.32 -7.45 -9.00
C LEU A 53 12.01 -7.75 -9.73
N ASN A 54 12.03 -7.78 -11.07
CA ASN A 54 10.83 -8.03 -11.87
C ASN A 54 10.18 -9.36 -11.46
N ALA A 55 8.86 -9.30 -11.17
CA ALA A 55 8.05 -10.43 -10.74
C ALA A 55 8.60 -11.18 -9.49
N ALA A 56 9.44 -10.56 -8.68
CA ALA A 56 9.92 -11.14 -7.43
C ALA A 56 8.79 -11.24 -6.39
N ASP A 57 8.81 -12.32 -5.62
CA ASP A 57 7.94 -12.49 -4.44
C ASP A 57 8.61 -11.84 -3.23
N LEU A 58 8.16 -10.64 -2.89
CA LEU A 58 8.63 -9.83 -1.75
C LEU A 58 7.55 -9.71 -0.66
N ARG A 59 6.58 -10.62 -0.65
CA ARG A 59 5.52 -10.59 0.36
C ARG A 59 6.08 -10.61 1.77
N ARG A 60 5.57 -9.69 2.60
CA ARG A 60 5.98 -9.54 4.01
C ARG A 60 7.48 -9.28 4.21
N ALA A 61 8.23 -8.97 3.14
CA ALA A 61 9.63 -8.59 3.26
C ALA A 61 9.76 -7.26 4.03
N ASN A 62 10.82 -7.15 4.80
CA ASN A 62 11.16 -5.91 5.50
C ASN A 62 12.19 -5.12 4.70
N LEU A 63 11.72 -4.16 3.94
CA LEU A 63 12.48 -3.24 3.10
C LEU A 63 12.56 -1.83 3.72
N SER A 64 12.34 -1.73 5.05
CA SER A 64 12.34 -0.42 5.68
C SER A 64 13.68 0.29 5.50
N ARG A 65 13.61 1.56 5.06
CA ARG A 65 14.78 2.40 4.75
C ARG A 65 15.72 1.81 3.67
N ALA A 66 15.29 0.81 2.92
CA ALA A 66 16.06 0.30 1.78
C ALA A 66 16.15 1.36 0.67
N ARG A 67 17.19 1.28 -0.16
CA ARG A 67 17.33 2.07 -1.37
C ARG A 67 16.94 1.22 -2.57
N LEU A 68 15.90 1.62 -3.26
CA LEU A 68 15.34 0.97 -4.45
C LEU A 68 15.26 1.97 -5.61
N ASP A 69 16.15 2.97 -5.60
CA ASP A 69 16.19 4.02 -6.63
C ASP A 69 16.44 3.38 -7.99
N GLY A 70 15.60 3.66 -8.98
CA GLY A 70 15.72 3.07 -10.32
C GLY A 70 15.41 1.58 -10.45
N ALA A 71 15.07 0.89 -9.36
CA ALA A 71 14.82 -0.55 -9.39
C ALA A 71 13.64 -0.94 -10.29
N ASP A 72 13.77 -2.07 -10.98
CA ASP A 72 12.69 -2.70 -11.73
C ASP A 72 11.88 -3.63 -10.82
N LEU A 73 10.75 -3.13 -10.34
CA LEU A 73 9.79 -3.83 -9.48
C LEU A 73 8.51 -4.20 -10.25
N ARG A 74 8.54 -4.22 -11.58
CA ARG A 74 7.37 -4.55 -12.37
C ARG A 74 6.86 -5.94 -12.03
N ASN A 75 5.52 -6.03 -11.83
CA ASN A 75 4.84 -7.27 -11.47
C ASN A 75 5.32 -7.91 -10.14
N ALA A 76 6.16 -7.25 -9.34
CA ALA A 76 6.60 -7.78 -8.06
C ALA A 76 5.41 -7.87 -7.07
N ASP A 77 5.42 -8.89 -6.25
CA ASP A 77 4.46 -9.07 -5.19
C ASP A 77 4.99 -8.49 -3.88
N LEU A 78 4.59 -7.25 -3.59
CA LEU A 78 4.98 -6.49 -2.39
C LEU A 78 3.91 -6.52 -1.29
N ARG A 79 2.90 -7.38 -1.40
CA ARG A 79 1.79 -7.41 -0.45
C ARG A 79 2.28 -7.61 0.98
N PHE A 80 1.77 -6.73 1.87
CA PHE A 80 2.10 -6.73 3.30
C PHE A 80 3.59 -6.50 3.61
N SER A 81 4.40 -6.05 2.65
CA SER A 81 5.80 -5.69 2.88
C SER A 81 5.93 -4.35 3.61
N ASN A 82 7.03 -4.16 4.29
CA ASN A 82 7.37 -2.92 4.98
C ASN A 82 8.40 -2.13 4.17
N LEU A 83 7.95 -1.07 3.51
CA LEU A 83 8.76 -0.10 2.75
C LEU A 83 8.84 1.27 3.45
N LYS A 84 8.56 1.30 4.75
CA LYS A 84 8.57 2.56 5.52
C LYS A 84 9.92 3.27 5.42
N GLY A 85 9.89 4.52 4.93
CA GLY A 85 11.08 5.34 4.75
C GLY A 85 12.05 4.85 3.67
N ALA A 86 11.65 3.90 2.83
CA ALA A 86 12.45 3.45 1.68
C ALA A 86 12.53 4.54 0.61
N SER A 87 13.63 4.54 -0.15
CA SER A 87 13.75 5.34 -1.37
C SER A 87 13.42 4.50 -2.59
N LEU A 88 12.42 4.94 -3.36
CA LEU A 88 11.91 4.30 -4.57
C LEU A 88 11.95 5.28 -5.76
N ARG A 89 12.87 6.22 -5.73
CA ARG A 89 12.95 7.32 -6.71
C ARG A 89 13.21 6.75 -8.10
N GLY A 90 12.32 7.09 -9.05
CA GLY A 90 12.46 6.62 -10.43
C GLY A 90 12.30 5.11 -10.63
N SER A 91 11.91 4.34 -9.61
CA SER A 91 11.65 2.90 -9.74
C SER A 91 10.42 2.62 -10.60
N ASP A 92 10.36 1.42 -11.18
CA ASP A 92 9.22 0.97 -11.98
C ASP A 92 8.39 -0.06 -11.20
N LEU A 93 7.24 0.37 -10.68
CA LEU A 93 6.27 -0.42 -9.91
C LEU A 93 5.04 -0.81 -10.74
N ARG A 94 5.08 -0.69 -12.07
CA ARG A 94 3.92 -1.02 -12.90
C ARG A 94 3.59 -2.52 -12.80
N GLY A 95 2.33 -2.80 -12.51
CA GLY A 95 1.87 -4.17 -12.27
C GLY A 95 2.25 -4.75 -10.92
N ALA A 96 2.99 -4.03 -10.07
CA ALA A 96 3.30 -4.48 -8.72
C ALA A 96 2.03 -4.54 -7.85
N TRP A 97 1.99 -5.50 -6.94
CA TRP A 97 0.90 -5.71 -6.00
C TRP A 97 1.28 -5.09 -4.66
N LEU A 98 0.55 -4.02 -4.28
CA LEU A 98 0.87 -3.19 -3.12
C LEU A 98 -0.16 -3.28 -1.98
N ASP A 99 -1.07 -4.26 -2.02
CA ASP A 99 -2.09 -4.42 -0.97
C ASP A 99 -1.44 -4.62 0.41
N GLY A 100 -1.81 -3.76 1.36
CA GLY A 100 -1.28 -3.81 2.73
C GLY A 100 0.19 -3.42 2.87
N THR A 101 0.84 -2.93 1.81
CA THR A 101 2.23 -2.46 1.86
C THR A 101 2.33 -1.18 2.69
N ASP A 102 3.31 -1.11 3.59
CA ASP A 102 3.61 0.11 4.35
C ASP A 102 4.61 0.99 3.59
N LEU A 103 4.10 2.03 2.94
CA LEU A 103 4.86 3.04 2.19
C LEU A 103 5.01 4.36 2.97
N ARG A 104 4.65 4.40 4.24
CA ARG A 104 4.73 5.64 5.03
C ARG A 104 6.14 6.19 5.03
N GLN A 105 6.29 7.49 4.76
CA GLN A 105 7.57 8.19 4.68
C GLN A 105 8.50 7.68 3.54
N ALA A 106 8.03 6.84 2.63
CA ALA A 106 8.79 6.44 1.45
C ALA A 106 8.90 7.60 0.44
N ASP A 107 9.96 7.61 -0.37
CA ASP A 107 10.12 8.55 -1.47
C ASP A 107 9.83 7.85 -2.81
N LEU A 108 8.68 8.15 -3.39
CA LEU A 108 8.19 7.65 -4.67
C LEU A 108 8.38 8.68 -5.81
N SER A 109 9.25 9.68 -5.62
CA SER A 109 9.47 10.74 -6.60
C SER A 109 9.93 10.16 -7.93
N GLY A 110 9.15 10.39 -9.00
CA GLY A 110 9.44 9.86 -10.33
C GLY A 110 9.18 8.37 -10.51
N ALA A 111 8.68 7.67 -9.50
CA ALA A 111 8.32 6.26 -9.64
C ALA A 111 7.14 6.07 -10.62
N LEU A 112 7.18 4.99 -11.38
CA LEU A 112 6.12 4.61 -12.32
C LEU A 112 5.16 3.64 -11.61
N ILE A 113 3.94 4.11 -11.33
CA ILE A 113 2.92 3.37 -10.57
C ILE A 113 1.61 3.41 -11.37
N ASN A 114 0.90 2.28 -11.44
CA ASN A 114 -0.42 2.24 -12.06
C ASN A 114 -1.47 3.00 -11.20
N PRO A 115 -2.45 3.67 -11.82
CA PRO A 115 -3.59 4.22 -11.11
C PRO A 115 -4.29 3.15 -10.27
N GLY A 116 -4.68 3.48 -9.04
CA GLY A 116 -5.35 2.56 -8.11
C GLY A 116 -4.44 1.58 -7.38
N ALA A 117 -3.16 1.46 -7.73
CA ALA A 117 -2.24 0.54 -7.04
C ALA A 117 -2.04 0.87 -5.56
N LEU A 118 -2.25 2.12 -5.16
CA LEU A 118 -2.12 2.58 -3.78
C LEU A 118 -3.41 2.45 -2.95
N ASP A 119 -4.52 1.99 -3.55
CA ASP A 119 -5.84 2.01 -2.91
C ASP A 119 -5.89 1.25 -1.58
N ARG A 120 -5.11 0.21 -1.46
CA ARG A 120 -5.09 -0.66 -0.27
C ARG A 120 -3.72 -0.69 0.41
N SER A 121 -2.87 0.29 0.15
CA SER A 121 -1.56 0.47 0.80
C SER A 121 -1.60 1.59 1.85
N HIS A 122 -0.63 1.58 2.77
CA HIS A 122 -0.45 2.65 3.76
C HIS A 122 0.58 3.65 3.24
N TRP A 123 0.14 4.63 2.48
CA TRP A 123 1.04 5.58 1.78
C TRP A 123 1.13 6.96 2.44
N LEU A 124 0.39 7.22 3.50
CA LEU A 124 0.31 8.57 4.07
C LEU A 124 1.68 9.07 4.56
N GLY A 125 2.05 10.27 4.10
CA GLY A 125 3.37 10.83 4.36
C GLY A 125 4.46 10.37 3.39
N ALA A 126 4.15 9.55 2.39
CA ALA A 126 5.05 9.27 1.28
C ALA A 126 5.18 10.49 0.36
N MET A 127 6.37 10.68 -0.20
CA MET A 127 6.66 11.75 -1.16
C MET A 127 6.45 11.27 -2.60
N GLY A 128 6.23 12.20 -3.53
CA GLY A 128 6.13 11.89 -4.96
C GLY A 128 4.75 11.37 -5.40
N ILE A 129 3.77 11.26 -4.50
CA ILE A 129 2.41 10.86 -4.86
C ILE A 129 1.66 12.05 -5.42
N ASN A 130 1.44 12.03 -6.74
CA ASN A 130 0.66 13.05 -7.43
C ASN A 130 -0.86 12.82 -7.31
N GLN A 131 -1.67 13.82 -7.72
CA GLN A 131 -3.14 13.73 -7.63
C GLN A 131 -3.72 12.54 -8.41
N GLY A 132 -3.11 12.13 -9.52
CA GLY A 132 -3.59 11.01 -10.33
C GLY A 132 -3.44 9.64 -9.66
N LEU A 133 -2.64 9.55 -8.60
CA LEU A 133 -2.47 8.34 -7.79
C LEU A 133 -3.38 8.34 -6.54
N ARG A 134 -4.02 9.46 -6.22
CA ARG A 134 -4.93 9.62 -5.08
C ARG A 134 -6.36 9.31 -5.51
N SER A 135 -6.70 8.02 -5.58
CA SER A 135 -8.09 7.63 -5.83
C SER A 135 -8.98 7.93 -4.60
N PRO A 136 -10.32 8.04 -4.77
CA PRO A 136 -11.24 8.14 -3.62
C PRO A 136 -11.04 7.02 -2.60
N ALA A 137 -10.79 5.79 -3.05
CA ALA A 137 -10.55 4.65 -2.18
C ALA A 137 -9.25 4.78 -1.39
N SER A 138 -8.14 5.21 -2.03
CA SER A 138 -6.86 5.42 -1.34
C SER A 138 -6.94 6.54 -0.29
N LEU A 139 -7.66 7.64 -0.59
CA LEU A 139 -7.90 8.72 0.34
C LEU A 139 -8.77 8.28 1.52
N HIS A 140 -9.83 7.50 1.26
CA HIS A 140 -10.67 6.93 2.30
C HIS A 140 -9.85 6.05 3.25
N ASN A 141 -9.07 5.11 2.73
CA ASN A 141 -8.27 4.19 3.53
C ASN A 141 -7.19 4.90 4.34
N ALA A 142 -6.53 5.91 3.76
CA ALA A 142 -5.62 6.77 4.51
C ALA A 142 -6.32 7.51 5.66
N GLY A 143 -7.57 7.96 5.45
CA GLY A 143 -8.41 8.54 6.49
C GLY A 143 -8.72 7.55 7.62
N VAL A 144 -9.00 6.30 7.28
CA VAL A 144 -9.20 5.21 8.27
C VAL A 144 -7.94 4.97 9.09
N ASP A 145 -6.75 4.96 8.47
CA ASP A 145 -5.48 4.83 9.19
C ASP A 145 -5.28 5.96 10.22
N GLU A 146 -5.59 7.21 9.82
CA GLU A 146 -5.51 8.36 10.73
C GLU A 146 -6.55 8.28 11.86
N ALA A 147 -7.77 7.85 11.58
CA ALA A 147 -8.81 7.66 12.58
C ALA A 147 -8.42 6.58 13.60
N ASN A 148 -7.89 5.44 13.14
CA ASN A 148 -7.41 4.36 13.99
C ASN A 148 -6.23 4.79 14.88
N ALA A 149 -5.46 5.78 14.44
CA ALA A 149 -4.38 6.39 15.22
C ALA A 149 -4.87 7.53 16.15
N GLY A 150 -6.18 7.79 16.21
CA GLY A 150 -6.78 8.86 17.01
C GLY A 150 -6.54 10.27 16.46
N ARG A 151 -6.04 10.40 15.26
CA ARG A 151 -5.75 11.70 14.62
C ARG A 151 -6.98 12.21 13.83
N TRP A 152 -8.05 12.50 14.57
CA TRP A 152 -9.37 12.82 14.01
C TRP A 152 -9.38 14.01 13.03
N PRO A 153 -8.66 15.14 13.27
CA PRO A 153 -8.64 16.25 12.32
C PRO A 153 -7.99 15.87 10.97
N GLN A 154 -6.98 15.02 10.99
CA GLN A 154 -6.33 14.52 9.78
C GLN A 154 -7.24 13.55 9.03
N ALA A 155 -7.91 12.65 9.76
CA ALA A 155 -8.89 11.73 9.21
C ALA A 155 -10.04 12.50 8.53
N GLU A 156 -10.63 13.50 9.20
CA GLU A 156 -11.69 14.35 8.65
C GLU A 156 -11.28 14.99 7.32
N ARG A 157 -10.06 15.53 7.24
CA ARG A 157 -9.55 16.15 6.01
C ARG A 157 -9.46 15.13 4.86
N LEU A 158 -8.90 13.94 5.12
CA LEU A 158 -8.74 12.89 4.11
C LEU A 158 -10.08 12.36 3.62
N PHE A 159 -11.05 12.15 4.52
CA PHE A 159 -12.41 11.80 4.12
C PHE A 159 -13.07 12.93 3.33
N GLY A 160 -12.78 14.19 3.64
CA GLY A 160 -13.23 15.34 2.86
C GLY A 160 -12.67 15.33 1.44
N GLU A 161 -11.38 15.04 1.26
CA GLU A 161 -10.75 14.88 -0.06
C GLU A 161 -11.36 13.69 -0.83
N ALA A 162 -11.61 12.56 -0.15
CA ALA A 162 -12.26 11.39 -0.75
C ALA A 162 -13.68 11.73 -1.26
N ILE A 163 -14.46 12.45 -0.47
CA ILE A 163 -15.81 12.92 -0.84
C ILE A 163 -15.78 13.89 -2.02
N GLN A 164 -14.79 14.79 -2.09
CA GLN A 164 -14.63 15.68 -3.23
C GLN A 164 -14.32 14.90 -4.52
N ALA A 165 -13.55 13.82 -4.42
CA ALA A 165 -13.20 12.97 -5.55
C ALA A 165 -14.35 12.03 -5.97
N ASP A 166 -15.15 11.54 -5.02
CA ASP A 166 -16.35 10.73 -5.25
C ASP A 166 -17.43 11.04 -4.21
N PRO A 167 -18.35 11.97 -4.50
CA PRO A 167 -19.44 12.35 -3.59
C PRO A 167 -20.47 11.23 -3.33
N GLU A 168 -20.56 10.25 -4.23
CA GLU A 168 -21.53 9.15 -4.09
C GLU A 168 -21.02 8.01 -3.20
N GLN A 169 -19.79 8.05 -2.76
CA GLN A 169 -19.24 7.06 -1.83
C GLN A 169 -19.74 7.29 -0.40
N ALA A 170 -20.88 6.69 -0.03
CA ALA A 170 -21.56 6.87 1.25
C ALA A 170 -20.63 6.63 2.47
N MET A 171 -19.70 5.65 2.38
CA MET A 171 -18.82 5.29 3.49
C MET A 171 -17.84 6.40 3.87
N SER A 172 -17.43 7.25 2.93
CA SER A 172 -16.57 8.40 3.25
C SER A 172 -17.31 9.48 4.04
N TRP A 173 -18.60 9.67 3.75
CA TRP A 173 -19.48 10.54 4.55
C TRP A 173 -19.67 9.99 5.97
N VAL A 174 -19.92 8.69 6.11
CA VAL A 174 -20.02 8.03 7.43
C VAL A 174 -18.73 8.25 8.22
N ALA A 175 -17.59 7.96 7.63
CA ALA A 175 -16.29 8.04 8.30
C ALA A 175 -15.94 9.48 8.72
N ARG A 176 -16.28 10.49 7.87
CA ARG A 176 -16.10 11.89 8.22
C ARG A 176 -17.02 12.31 9.35
N GLY A 177 -18.28 11.89 9.31
CA GLY A 177 -19.25 12.15 10.37
C GLY A 177 -18.80 11.59 11.71
N LEU A 178 -18.35 10.34 11.75
CA LEU A 178 -17.79 9.73 12.96
C LEU A 178 -16.56 10.48 13.47
N SER A 179 -15.66 10.90 12.57
CA SER A 179 -14.48 11.68 12.96
C SER A 179 -14.83 13.03 13.56
N ARG A 180 -15.89 13.69 13.07
CA ARG A 180 -16.44 14.94 13.62
C ARG A 180 -17.07 14.73 14.99
N GLY A 181 -17.82 13.65 15.18
CA GLY A 181 -18.38 13.27 16.47
C GLY A 181 -17.30 13.06 17.52
N GLN A 182 -16.19 12.40 17.17
CA GLN A 182 -15.03 12.25 18.07
C GLN A 182 -14.34 13.56 18.46
N GLN A 183 -14.53 14.60 17.66
CA GLN A 183 -14.06 15.98 17.94
C GLN A 183 -15.09 16.83 18.68
N GLY A 184 -16.28 16.30 18.99
CA GLY A 184 -17.37 17.02 19.67
C GLY A 184 -18.21 17.89 18.72
N ASP A 185 -18.03 17.80 17.40
CA ASP A 185 -18.85 18.53 16.42
C ASP A 185 -20.08 17.68 16.01
N GLU A 186 -20.99 17.48 16.97
CA GLU A 186 -22.18 16.63 16.80
C GLU A 186 -23.08 17.12 15.66
N ALA A 187 -23.19 18.44 15.47
CA ALA A 187 -24.03 19.01 14.42
C ALA A 187 -23.56 18.63 13.02
N LYS A 188 -22.26 18.79 12.75
CA LYS A 188 -21.68 18.38 11.45
C LYS A 188 -21.60 16.86 11.32
N ALA A 189 -21.39 16.13 12.43
CA ALA A 189 -21.44 14.67 12.45
C ALA A 189 -22.82 14.18 12.00
N ALA A 190 -23.90 14.70 12.60
CA ALA A 190 -25.27 14.35 12.23
C ALA A 190 -25.58 14.67 10.76
N GLN A 191 -25.13 15.84 10.27
CA GLN A 191 -25.32 16.22 8.86
C GLN A 191 -24.66 15.23 7.88
N ASP A 192 -23.42 14.86 8.11
CA ASP A 192 -22.69 13.89 7.26
C ASP A 192 -23.34 12.51 7.30
N LEU A 193 -23.72 12.04 8.50
CA LEU A 193 -24.35 10.74 8.68
C LEU A 193 -25.73 10.67 8.02
N LEU A 194 -26.55 11.71 8.12
CA LEU A 194 -27.85 11.77 7.43
C LEU A 194 -27.66 11.77 5.91
N HIS A 195 -26.69 12.53 5.40
CA HIS A 195 -26.38 12.52 3.98
C HIS A 195 -25.93 11.11 3.50
N ALA A 196 -25.10 10.44 4.28
CA ALA A 196 -24.71 9.05 3.99
C ALA A 196 -25.91 8.09 3.97
N ALA A 197 -26.84 8.26 4.91
CA ALA A 197 -28.07 7.45 4.96
C ALA A 197 -28.92 7.65 3.70
N ASP A 198 -29.08 8.88 3.23
CA ASP A 198 -29.82 9.18 1.99
C ASP A 198 -29.13 8.63 0.73
N LEU A 199 -27.78 8.62 0.69
CA LEU A 199 -27.02 7.96 -0.36
C LEU A 199 -27.26 6.45 -0.37
N LEU A 200 -27.20 5.82 0.80
CA LEU A 200 -27.43 4.37 0.95
C LEU A 200 -28.85 3.96 0.55
N ASP A 201 -29.86 4.77 0.85
CA ASP A 201 -31.23 4.50 0.38
C ASP A 201 -31.31 4.53 -1.15
N ARG A 202 -30.68 5.52 -1.78
CA ARG A 202 -30.62 5.60 -3.25
C ARG A 202 -29.87 4.44 -3.88
N GLN A 203 -28.88 3.90 -3.17
CA GLN A 203 -28.08 2.74 -3.58
C GLN A 203 -28.73 1.39 -3.28
N GLY A 204 -29.94 1.38 -2.71
CA GLY A 204 -30.68 0.14 -2.38
C GLY A 204 -30.18 -0.58 -1.14
N ALA A 205 -29.58 0.13 -0.19
CA ALA A 205 -29.06 -0.39 1.08
C ALA A 205 -29.83 0.14 2.32
N PRO A 206 -31.18 -0.02 2.39
CA PRO A 206 -32.00 0.61 3.43
C PRO A 206 -31.66 0.17 4.86
N LYS A 207 -31.23 -1.09 5.04
CA LYS A 207 -30.84 -1.57 6.38
C LYS A 207 -29.63 -0.81 6.95
N GLN A 208 -28.67 -0.47 6.10
CA GLN A 208 -27.51 0.32 6.51
C GLN A 208 -27.91 1.77 6.79
N SER A 209 -28.76 2.34 5.97
CA SER A 209 -29.34 3.67 6.15
C SER A 209 -30.08 3.80 7.49
N ASP A 210 -30.96 2.83 7.81
CA ASP A 210 -31.70 2.82 9.09
C ASP A 210 -30.76 2.76 10.30
N HIS A 211 -29.69 1.96 10.21
CA HIS A 211 -28.70 1.86 11.28
C HIS A 211 -28.00 3.21 11.53
N ILE A 212 -27.63 3.92 10.45
CA ILE A 212 -27.01 5.24 10.56
C ILE A 212 -27.98 6.25 11.18
N ARG A 213 -29.26 6.28 10.76
CA ARG A 213 -30.27 7.16 11.35
C ARG A 213 -30.49 6.90 12.84
N GLN A 214 -30.46 5.62 13.26
CA GLN A 214 -30.50 5.27 14.68
C GLN A 214 -29.27 5.76 15.45
N THR A 215 -28.11 5.79 14.81
CA THR A 215 -26.88 6.32 15.40
C THR A 215 -27.00 7.82 15.60
N VAL A 216 -27.50 8.55 14.59
CA VAL A 216 -27.72 10.02 14.69
C VAL A 216 -28.70 10.36 15.80
N ALA A 217 -29.76 9.56 16.01
CA ALA A 217 -30.73 9.80 17.07
C ALA A 217 -30.17 9.67 18.50
N LYS A 218 -28.94 9.19 18.65
CA LYS A 218 -28.24 8.98 19.94
C LYS A 218 -27.10 9.99 20.16
N LEU A 219 -26.78 10.83 19.15
CA LEU A 219 -25.88 11.97 19.28
C LEU A 219 -26.57 13.11 20.06
#